data_b2af56f1ecd54a87f8fc4518cb50f930
#
_entry.id   b2af56f1ecd54a87f8fc4518cb50f930
#
_cell.length_a   1.000
_cell.length_b   1.000
_cell.length_c   1.000
_cell.angle_alpha   90.00
_cell.angle_beta   90.00
_cell.angle_gamma   90.00
#
_symmetry.space_group_name_H-M   'P 1'
#
loop_
_entity.id
_entity.type
_entity.pdbx_description
1 polymer ?
#
loop_
_entity_poly.entity_id
_entity_poly.type
_entity_poly.pdbx_seq_one_letter_code
_entity_poly.pdbx_strand_id
1 'polypeptide(L)'
;MGAVTDDGDSFYCWTEDNLETQHGIWLIEALKDQFGEELVVFLDRAGYFYTRDLWEHVSGKRTTETVADSSVACVHGDDLDVWYFPPKLPELNPLEGCWDRLKEWFKHRLVPDLPTLKAQLQRGLPTVEEPNIWNYLCP
;
A
#
# COMPACT_ATOMS: atom_id res chain seq x y z
N MET A 1 -6.58 -2.36 -1.12
CA MET A 1 -5.19 -1.99 -0.82
C MET A 1 -4.36 -3.26 -0.68
N GLY A 2 -3.06 -3.18 -0.83
CA GLY A 2 -2.17 -4.32 -0.67
C GLY A 2 -0.75 -3.91 -0.32
N ALA A 3 0.03 -4.88 0.11
CA ALA A 3 1.45 -4.78 0.33
C ALA A 3 2.16 -6.04 -0.15
N VAL A 4 3.39 -5.91 -0.56
CA VAL A 4 4.32 -7.01 -0.85
C VAL A 4 5.59 -6.79 -0.06
N THR A 5 6.17 -7.87 0.45
CA THR A 5 7.36 -7.83 1.29
C THR A 5 8.60 -8.20 0.50
N ASP A 6 9.77 -7.97 1.09
CA ASP A 6 11.07 -8.29 0.50
C ASP A 6 11.37 -9.79 0.47
N ASP A 7 10.71 -10.58 1.28
CA ASP A 7 10.81 -12.04 1.32
C ASP A 7 9.75 -12.78 0.48
N GLY A 8 8.87 -12.03 -0.18
CA GLY A 8 7.89 -12.56 -1.13
C GLY A 8 6.51 -12.86 -0.53
N ASP A 9 6.25 -12.38 0.67
CA ASP A 9 4.90 -12.41 1.24
C ASP A 9 4.04 -11.26 0.69
N SER A 10 2.74 -11.43 0.75
CA SER A 10 1.78 -10.40 0.36
C SER A 10 0.65 -10.26 1.36
N PHE A 11 0.12 -9.05 1.45
CA PHE A 11 -1.03 -8.71 2.25
C PHE A 11 -2.03 -7.91 1.41
N TYR A 12 -3.28 -8.35 1.38
CA TYR A 12 -4.34 -7.66 0.67
C TYR A 12 -5.54 -7.42 1.58
N CYS A 13 -6.08 -6.23 1.50
CA CYS A 13 -7.30 -5.85 2.19
C CYS A 13 -8.21 -5.03 1.28
N TRP A 14 -9.47 -4.97 1.64
CA TRP A 14 -10.49 -4.28 0.87
C TRP A 14 -11.50 -3.59 1.77
N THR A 15 -12.14 -2.57 1.24
CA THR A 15 -13.27 -1.88 1.85
C THR A 15 -14.33 -1.63 0.79
N GLU A 16 -15.58 -1.49 1.20
CA GLU A 16 -16.67 -1.03 0.34
C GLU A 16 -16.78 0.49 0.35
N ASP A 17 -16.13 1.14 1.30
CA ASP A 17 -16.11 2.59 1.43
C ASP A 17 -15.05 3.21 0.50
N ASN A 18 -15.17 4.53 0.29
CA ASN A 18 -14.12 5.30 -0.36
C ASN A 18 -12.85 5.26 0.50
N LEU A 19 -11.69 5.15 -0.16
CA LEU A 19 -10.42 5.17 0.54
C LEU A 19 -10.12 6.56 1.09
N GLU A 20 -9.91 6.63 2.40
CA GLU A 20 -9.59 7.83 3.17
C GLU A 20 -8.33 7.59 4.02
N THR A 21 -7.79 8.64 4.61
CA THR A 21 -6.60 8.57 5.48
C THR A 21 -6.70 7.50 6.56
N GLN A 22 -7.88 7.31 7.15
CA GLN A 22 -8.09 6.30 8.18
C GLN A 22 -7.84 4.88 7.67
N HIS A 23 -8.14 4.60 6.41
CA HIS A 23 -7.83 3.30 5.78
C HIS A 23 -6.33 3.12 5.56
N GLY A 24 -5.61 4.22 5.25
CA GLY A 24 -4.15 4.21 5.18
C GLY A 24 -3.51 3.90 6.53
N ILE A 25 -3.97 4.56 7.59
CA ILE A 25 -3.53 4.30 8.98
C ILE A 25 -3.83 2.86 9.38
N TRP A 26 -5.03 2.38 9.08
CA TRP A 26 -5.41 1.00 9.36
C TRP A 26 -4.49 -0.01 8.64
N LEU A 27 -4.13 0.24 7.37
CA LEU A 27 -3.19 -0.61 6.64
C LEU A 27 -1.83 -0.66 7.35
N ILE A 28 -1.29 0.47 7.77
CA ILE A 28 -0.01 0.54 8.51
C ILE A 28 -0.07 -0.31 9.78
N GLU A 29 -1.13 -0.18 10.58
CA GLU A 29 -1.29 -0.97 11.80
C GLU A 29 -1.45 -2.47 11.50
N ALA A 30 -2.21 -2.82 10.46
CA ALA A 30 -2.37 -4.21 10.04
C ALA A 30 -1.05 -4.83 9.55
N LEU A 31 -0.18 -4.05 8.89
CA LEU A 31 1.16 -4.52 8.50
C LEU A 31 2.05 -4.75 9.72
N LYS A 32 2.01 -3.85 10.72
CA LYS A 32 2.71 -4.06 12.00
C LYS A 32 2.25 -5.33 12.70
N ASP A 33 0.94 -5.55 12.79
CA ASP A 33 0.37 -6.75 13.40
C ASP A 33 0.77 -8.04 12.66
N GLN A 34 0.84 -7.98 11.33
CA GLN A 34 1.12 -9.14 10.48
C GLN A 34 2.62 -9.48 10.42
N PHE A 35 3.48 -8.47 10.29
CA PHE A 35 4.90 -8.65 9.99
C PHE A 35 5.83 -8.23 11.14
N GLY A 36 5.27 -7.71 12.23
CA GLY A 36 6.02 -7.29 13.41
C GLY A 36 6.44 -5.82 13.38
N GLU A 37 7.26 -5.45 14.35
CA GLU A 37 7.81 -4.12 14.52
C GLU A 37 9.11 -3.95 13.70
N GLU A 38 9.61 -2.73 13.61
CA GLU A 38 10.81 -2.36 12.83
C GLU A 38 10.63 -2.51 11.31
N LEU A 39 9.48 -2.08 10.82
CA LEU A 39 9.19 -2.10 9.38
C LEU A 39 9.67 -0.84 8.66
N VAL A 40 10.08 -1.02 7.41
CA VAL A 40 10.23 0.07 6.45
C VAL A 40 9.17 -0.12 5.37
N VAL A 41 8.24 0.82 5.27
CA VAL A 41 7.11 0.75 4.33
C VAL A 41 7.28 1.80 3.24
N PHE A 42 7.28 1.36 1.99
CA PHE A 42 7.27 2.24 0.82
C PHE A 42 5.85 2.42 0.33
N LEU A 43 5.38 3.66 0.32
CA LEU A 43 4.03 4.03 -0.12
C LEU A 43 4.08 4.87 -1.40
N ASP A 44 3.07 4.73 -2.23
CA ASP A 44 2.78 5.73 -3.25
C ASP A 44 2.21 7.00 -2.60
N ARG A 45 2.04 8.06 -3.41
CA ARG A 45 1.48 9.34 -2.94
C ARG A 45 -0.02 9.45 -3.20
N ALA A 46 -0.74 8.34 -3.10
CA ALA A 46 -2.19 8.40 -3.13
C ALA A 46 -2.73 9.31 -2.00
N GLY A 47 -3.81 10.02 -2.27
CA GLY A 47 -4.32 11.05 -1.35
C GLY A 47 -4.61 10.54 0.07
N TYR A 48 -4.94 9.28 0.23
CA TYR A 48 -5.20 8.65 1.52
C TYR A 48 -3.93 8.16 2.24
N PHE A 49 -2.78 8.09 1.55
CA PHE A 49 -1.48 7.78 2.16
C PHE A 49 -0.63 9.02 2.41
N TYR A 50 -0.86 10.09 1.66
CA TYR A 50 -0.03 11.29 1.71
C TYR A 50 -0.74 12.42 2.46
N THR A 51 -0.95 12.23 3.76
CA THR A 51 -1.70 13.14 4.62
C THR A 51 -0.95 13.42 5.91
N ARG A 52 -1.20 14.60 6.47
CA ARG A 52 -0.62 15.01 7.74
C ARG A 52 -1.02 14.06 8.88
N ASP A 53 -2.26 13.62 8.91
CA ASP A 53 -2.76 12.73 9.98
C ASP A 53 -2.03 11.39 9.98
N LEU A 54 -1.69 10.84 8.79
CA LEU A 54 -0.89 9.63 8.70
C LEU A 54 0.55 9.90 9.17
N TRP A 55 1.15 11.02 8.80
CA TRP A 55 2.50 11.38 9.25
C TRP A 55 2.57 11.56 10.78
N GLU A 56 1.58 12.22 11.38
CA GLU A 56 1.47 12.38 12.83
C GLU A 56 1.26 11.04 13.54
N HIS A 57 0.46 10.15 12.94
CA HIS A 57 0.25 8.80 13.46
C HIS A 57 1.56 7.99 13.48
N VAL A 58 2.31 7.98 12.38
CA VAL A 58 3.58 7.25 12.26
C VAL A 58 4.64 7.84 13.17
N SER A 59 4.82 9.16 13.18
CA SER A 59 5.88 9.82 13.96
C SER A 59 5.57 9.94 15.46
N GLY A 60 4.30 9.79 15.87
CA GLY A 60 3.85 10.05 17.23
C GLY A 60 3.92 11.53 17.63
N LYS A 61 4.18 12.43 16.68
CA LYS A 61 4.37 13.87 16.92
C LYS A 61 3.35 14.68 16.13
N ARG A 62 2.74 15.68 16.79
CA ARG A 62 1.93 16.67 16.08
C ARG A 62 2.84 17.58 15.25
N THR A 63 2.57 17.67 13.97
CA THR A 63 3.28 18.57 13.07
C THR A 63 2.73 19.98 13.24
N THR A 64 3.46 20.83 13.94
CA THR A 64 3.11 22.26 14.11
C THR A 64 3.60 23.13 12.97
N GLU A 65 4.48 22.61 12.11
CA GLU A 65 5.04 23.33 10.97
C GLU A 65 4.27 23.03 9.69
N THR A 66 4.07 24.09 8.90
CA THR A 66 3.53 24.00 7.54
C THR A 66 4.61 23.41 6.64
N VAL A 67 4.77 22.11 6.66
CA VAL A 67 5.58 21.43 5.64
C VAL A 67 4.79 21.52 4.34
N ALA A 68 5.40 22.08 3.30
CA ALA A 68 4.79 22.08 1.98
C ALA A 68 4.54 20.64 1.56
N ASP A 69 3.31 20.28 1.27
CA ASP A 69 2.83 18.91 1.06
C ASP A 69 3.65 18.09 0.03
N SER A 70 4.36 18.74 -0.87
CA SER A 70 5.15 18.10 -1.93
C SER A 70 6.57 17.69 -1.53
N SER A 71 7.02 18.02 -0.30
CA SER A 71 8.43 17.85 0.11
C SER A 71 8.68 16.67 1.03
N VAL A 72 7.63 16.01 1.58
CA VAL A 72 7.80 14.89 2.50
C VAL A 72 8.18 13.62 1.70
N ALA A 73 9.40 13.16 1.90
CA ALA A 73 9.90 11.93 1.28
C ALA A 73 9.92 10.75 2.27
N CYS A 74 10.03 11.05 3.57
CA CYS A 74 10.12 10.04 4.61
C CYS A 74 9.48 10.56 5.91
N VAL A 75 8.88 9.66 6.67
CA VAL A 75 8.39 9.89 8.04
C VAL A 75 8.96 8.80 8.93
N HIS A 76 9.72 9.20 9.93
CA HIS A 76 10.32 8.27 10.90
C HIS A 76 9.40 8.11 12.11
N GLY A 77 9.12 6.88 12.47
CA GLY A 77 8.43 6.49 13.70
C GLY A 77 9.34 5.69 14.64
N ASP A 78 8.82 5.30 15.80
CA ASP A 78 9.58 4.51 16.76
C ASP A 78 9.70 3.04 16.31
N ASP A 79 8.64 2.51 15.69
CA ASP A 79 8.54 1.09 15.29
C ASP A 79 8.46 0.90 13.77
N LEU A 80 8.24 1.98 13.02
CA LEU A 80 8.01 1.91 11.59
C LEU A 80 8.41 3.21 10.91
N ASP A 81 9.13 3.08 9.81
CA ASP A 81 9.45 4.17 8.90
C ASP A 81 8.60 4.08 7.63
N VAL A 82 8.06 5.21 7.21
CA VAL A 82 7.36 5.35 5.93
C VAL A 82 8.21 6.14 4.96
N TRP A 83 8.45 5.56 3.81
CA TRP A 83 9.10 6.22 2.67
C TRP A 83 8.13 6.34 1.52
N TYR A 84 8.19 7.44 0.78
CA TYR A 84 7.32 7.67 -0.36
C TYR A 84 8.07 7.52 -1.68
N PHE A 85 7.47 6.79 -2.61
CA PHE A 85 7.95 6.78 -3.98
C PHE A 85 7.95 8.20 -4.56
N PRO A 86 8.88 8.52 -5.47
CA PRO A 86 8.85 9.79 -6.19
C PRO A 86 7.51 9.98 -6.92
N PRO A 87 7.01 11.22 -7.01
CA PRO A 87 5.75 11.47 -7.69
C PRO A 87 5.85 11.13 -9.18
N LYS A 88 4.76 10.60 -9.75
CA LYS A 88 4.62 10.26 -11.18
C LYS A 88 5.57 9.15 -11.68
N LEU A 89 5.99 8.25 -10.81
CA LEU A 89 6.80 7.08 -11.13
C LEU A 89 6.13 5.80 -10.60
N PRO A 90 4.93 5.46 -11.09
CA PRO A 90 4.21 4.26 -10.63
C PRO A 90 4.98 2.97 -10.90
N GLU A 91 5.82 2.96 -11.93
CA GLU A 91 6.67 1.82 -12.29
C GLU A 91 7.67 1.41 -11.20
N LEU A 92 7.93 2.28 -10.22
CA LEU A 92 8.75 1.93 -9.05
C LEU A 92 7.97 1.18 -7.97
N ASN A 93 6.62 1.16 -8.06
CA ASN A 93 5.79 0.45 -7.11
C ASN A 93 5.55 -0.99 -7.58
N PRO A 94 6.14 -1.99 -6.92
CA PRO A 94 6.00 -3.40 -7.34
C PRO A 94 4.55 -3.91 -7.32
N LEU A 95 3.68 -3.30 -6.50
CA LEU A 95 2.25 -3.63 -6.47
C LEU A 95 1.51 -3.34 -7.77
N GLU A 96 1.97 -2.41 -8.60
CA GLU A 96 1.35 -2.15 -9.90
C GLU A 96 1.36 -3.41 -10.79
N GLY A 97 2.45 -4.16 -10.76
CA GLY A 97 2.53 -5.44 -11.45
C GLY A 97 1.53 -6.48 -10.93
N CYS A 98 1.26 -6.50 -9.63
CA CYS A 98 0.23 -7.36 -9.03
C CYS A 98 -1.17 -6.96 -9.50
N TRP A 99 -1.45 -5.66 -9.51
CA TRP A 99 -2.74 -5.15 -9.99
C TRP A 99 -2.97 -5.44 -11.47
N ASP A 100 -1.95 -5.33 -12.31
CA ASP A 100 -2.07 -5.63 -13.74
C ASP A 100 -2.31 -7.12 -13.99
N ARG A 101 -1.66 -8.01 -13.26
CA ARG A 101 -1.94 -9.45 -13.31
C ARG A 101 -3.36 -9.76 -12.84
N LEU A 102 -3.81 -9.13 -11.78
CA LEU A 102 -5.17 -9.29 -11.28
C LEU A 102 -6.20 -8.78 -12.30
N LYS A 103 -5.97 -7.64 -12.93
CA LYS A 103 -6.82 -7.11 -14.02
C LYS A 103 -6.88 -8.08 -15.19
N GLU A 104 -5.74 -8.65 -15.61
CA GLU A 104 -5.70 -9.66 -16.67
C GLU A 104 -6.48 -10.92 -16.30
N TRP A 105 -6.40 -11.38 -15.04
CA TRP A 105 -7.17 -12.48 -14.52
C TRP A 105 -8.68 -12.22 -14.60
N PHE A 106 -9.13 -10.96 -14.42
CA PHE A 106 -10.53 -10.54 -14.54
C PHE A 106 -11.02 -10.37 -15.98
N LYS A 107 -10.15 -10.19 -16.95
CA LYS A 107 -10.45 -9.76 -18.31
C LYS A 107 -11.57 -10.53 -19.02
N HIS A 108 -11.72 -11.82 -18.72
CA HIS A 108 -12.73 -12.68 -19.33
C HIS A 108 -13.75 -13.19 -18.32
N ARG A 109 -13.89 -12.57 -17.17
CA ARG A 109 -14.80 -12.97 -16.13
C ARG A 109 -15.94 -11.96 -15.98
N LEU A 110 -17.15 -12.48 -15.92
CA LEU A 110 -18.33 -11.65 -15.67
C LEU A 110 -18.40 -11.32 -14.17
N VAL A 111 -18.49 -10.04 -13.85
CA VAL A 111 -18.58 -9.52 -12.49
C VAL A 111 -19.82 -8.60 -12.41
N PRO A 112 -21.05 -9.17 -12.28
CA PRO A 112 -22.28 -8.39 -12.33
C PRO A 112 -22.57 -7.61 -11.05
N ASP A 113 -22.00 -8.02 -9.91
CA ASP A 113 -22.29 -7.45 -8.60
C ASP A 113 -21.10 -7.53 -7.64
N LEU A 114 -21.21 -6.84 -6.52
CA LEU A 114 -20.18 -6.78 -5.50
C LEU A 114 -19.88 -8.13 -4.82
N PRO A 115 -20.86 -8.95 -4.43
CA PRO A 115 -20.60 -10.29 -3.91
C PRO A 115 -19.79 -11.16 -4.86
N THR A 116 -20.11 -11.12 -6.16
CA THR A 116 -19.35 -11.83 -7.20
C THR A 116 -17.93 -11.30 -7.31
N LEU A 117 -17.74 -9.97 -7.27
CA LEU A 117 -16.41 -9.37 -7.25
C LEU A 117 -15.58 -9.88 -6.08
N LYS A 118 -16.13 -9.87 -4.87
CA LYS A 118 -15.48 -10.38 -3.65
C LYS A 118 -15.04 -11.84 -3.80
N ALA A 119 -15.95 -12.70 -4.24
CA ALA A 119 -15.64 -14.11 -4.45
C ALA A 119 -14.55 -14.33 -5.51
N GLN A 120 -14.57 -13.53 -6.58
CA GLN A 120 -13.56 -13.58 -7.63
C GLN A 120 -12.21 -13.06 -7.14
N LEU A 121 -12.17 -11.98 -6.35
CA LEU A 121 -10.93 -11.48 -5.74
C LEU A 121 -10.30 -12.52 -4.83
N GLN A 122 -11.07 -13.18 -3.97
CA GLN A 122 -10.58 -14.25 -3.10
C GLN A 122 -9.97 -15.42 -3.87
N ARG A 123 -10.40 -15.67 -5.09
CA ARG A 123 -9.85 -16.71 -5.97
C ARG A 123 -8.67 -16.23 -6.79
N GLY A 124 -8.69 -14.96 -7.22
CA GLY A 124 -7.68 -14.39 -8.09
C GLY A 124 -6.41 -13.98 -7.36
N LEU A 125 -6.52 -13.38 -6.18
CA LEU A 125 -5.38 -12.88 -5.40
C LEU A 125 -4.33 -13.96 -5.12
N PRO A 126 -4.68 -15.18 -4.70
CA PRO A 126 -3.69 -16.25 -4.48
C PRO A 126 -2.98 -16.73 -5.75
N THR A 127 -3.46 -16.36 -6.95
CA THR A 127 -2.82 -16.72 -8.23
C THR A 127 -1.87 -15.65 -8.75
N VAL A 128 -1.84 -14.48 -8.08
CA VAL A 128 -0.92 -13.40 -8.41
C VAL A 128 0.44 -13.72 -7.80
N GLU A 129 1.43 -13.94 -8.65
CA GLU A 129 2.81 -14.09 -8.19
C GLU A 129 3.34 -12.74 -7.71
N GLU A 130 3.91 -12.72 -6.52
CA GLU A 130 4.55 -11.55 -5.95
C GLU A 130 5.80 -11.20 -6.77
N PRO A 131 6.01 -9.92 -7.06
CA PRO A 131 7.22 -9.48 -7.72
C PRO A 131 8.41 -9.57 -6.76
N ASN A 132 9.59 -9.85 -7.31
CA ASN A 132 10.82 -9.64 -6.56
C ASN A 132 11.06 -8.13 -6.44
N ILE A 133 10.85 -7.57 -5.25
CA ILE A 133 10.95 -6.13 -5.02
C ILE A 133 12.36 -5.58 -5.25
N TRP A 134 13.39 -6.40 -5.09
CA TRP A 134 14.77 -5.99 -5.34
C TRP A 134 15.03 -5.60 -6.79
N ASN A 135 14.23 -6.10 -7.73
CA ASN A 135 14.29 -5.67 -9.13
C ASN A 135 13.83 -4.21 -9.32
N TYR A 136 13.10 -3.66 -8.36
CA TYR A 136 12.60 -2.28 -8.37
C TYR A 136 13.46 -1.33 -7.53
N LEU A 137 13.98 -1.82 -6.39
CA LEU A 137 14.75 -1.01 -5.44
C LEU A 137 16.24 -0.98 -5.78
N CYS A 138 16.75 -2.02 -6.41
CA CYS A 138 18.16 -2.16 -6.81
C CYS A 138 18.25 -2.60 -8.29
N PRO A 139 17.87 -1.73 -9.23
CA PRO A 139 17.91 -2.04 -10.66
C PRO A 139 19.34 -2.23 -11.18
#